data_09a774b72d34f5416faf89d8cf110a97
#
_entry.id   09a774b72d34f5416faf89d8cf110a97
#
_cell.length_a   1.000
_cell.length_b   1.000
_cell.length_c   1.000
_cell.angle_alpha   90.00
_cell.angle_beta   90.00
_cell.angle_gamma   90.00
#
_symmetry.space_group_name_H-M   'P 1'
#
loop_
_entity.id
_entity.type
_entity.pdbx_description
1 polymer ?
#
loop_
_entity_poly.entity_id
_entity_poly.type
_entity_poly.pdbx_seq_one_letter_code
_entity_poly.pdbx_strand_id
1 'polypeptide(L)'
;MGGDLVAGLGALRRRKRLLEEEKWLAGWALALAGTGIGLMVLHAEMLWFGGCPWALYLFLVKCTISLSTVLLLCFIVAFHAKEIQLFMTDNGLRDWRVALTWRQVAQILLELAVCGLHPAPVRGPPCSLGSGAQRAVTQAWPSFLSQGEALLSLAMLLRLYLVPRAVLLRSGVLLNVSYRSIGALNQVRFRHWFVAKLYMNTHPGRLLLGLTLGLWLTTAWVLSVAERQAVNATGHLSDTLWLIPITFLTIGYGDVVPGTMWGKIVCLCTGVMGVCCTALLVAVVARKLEFNKAEKHVHNFMMDIHYAKEMKESAARLLQGAWMYYKYTRRKDPGAARRHQRKLLAAIYTFRQVRLKHRKLREQVNSMVDISKMHMTLSDLKQRLSDSHEALEKRIDALGKKLDTLSELLSSALGPRQLAEPRHKAT
;
A
#
# COMPACT_ATOMS: atom_id res chain seq x y z
N MET A 1 25.30 31.39 15.61
CA MET A 1 24.01 31.21 14.92
C MET A 1 24.13 30.88 13.42
N GLY A 2 24.94 31.58 12.61
CA GLY A 2 25.08 31.24 11.19
C GLY A 2 25.73 29.89 10.90
N GLY A 3 26.71 29.46 11.70
CA GLY A 3 27.44 28.19 11.52
C GLY A 3 26.59 26.94 11.75
N ASP A 4 25.73 26.96 12.73
CA ASP A 4 24.86 25.81 13.07
C ASP A 4 23.76 25.61 12.02
N LEU A 5 23.26 26.69 11.44
CA LEU A 5 22.26 26.68 10.38
C LEU A 5 22.82 26.12 9.07
N VAL A 6 24.05 26.46 8.74
CA VAL A 6 24.78 25.95 7.56
C VAL A 6 25.12 24.46 7.76
N ALA A 7 25.53 24.04 8.97
CA ALA A 7 25.78 22.64 9.31
C ALA A 7 24.49 21.80 9.21
N GLY A 8 23.36 22.33 9.69
CA GLY A 8 22.04 21.68 9.59
C GLY A 8 21.57 21.51 8.15
N LEU A 9 21.74 22.52 7.29
CA LEU A 9 21.43 22.46 5.86
C LEU A 9 22.32 21.43 5.14
N GLY A 10 23.61 21.34 5.52
CA GLY A 10 24.54 20.34 4.99
C GLY A 10 24.10 18.91 5.33
N ALA A 11 23.68 18.66 6.57
CA ALA A 11 23.14 17.37 7.01
C ALA A 11 21.86 16.98 6.25
N LEU A 12 20.93 17.92 6.04
CA LEU A 12 19.71 17.68 5.26
C LEU A 12 19.98 17.35 3.80
N ARG A 13 20.93 18.04 3.15
CA ARG A 13 21.36 17.74 1.77
C ARG A 13 22.00 16.35 1.69
N ARG A 14 22.88 16.00 2.62
CA ARG A 14 23.52 14.68 2.68
C ARG A 14 22.48 13.57 2.87
N ARG A 15 21.53 13.77 3.76
CA ARG A 15 20.41 12.84 4.00
C ARG A 15 19.58 12.62 2.74
N LYS A 16 19.19 13.70 2.04
CA LYS A 16 18.42 13.61 0.80
C LYS A 16 19.16 12.81 -0.26
N ARG A 17 20.46 13.06 -0.43
CA ARG A 17 21.32 12.33 -1.37
C ARG A 17 21.40 10.84 -1.04
N LEU A 18 21.61 10.48 0.23
CA LEU A 18 21.65 9.08 0.66
C LEU A 18 20.33 8.34 0.37
N LEU A 19 19.17 8.98 0.63
CA LEU A 19 17.86 8.41 0.31
C LEU A 19 17.64 8.25 -1.20
N GLU A 20 18.15 9.15 -2.02
CA GLU A 20 18.09 9.01 -3.49
C GLU A 20 19.00 7.86 -3.96
N GLU A 21 20.18 7.69 -3.37
CA GLU A 21 21.07 6.57 -3.65
C GLU A 21 20.45 5.23 -3.21
N GLU A 22 19.85 5.15 -2.03
CA GLU A 22 19.10 3.96 -1.57
C GLU A 22 17.96 3.59 -2.52
N LYS A 23 17.19 4.59 -2.97
CA LYS A 23 16.10 4.39 -3.93
C LYS A 23 16.61 3.82 -5.25
N TRP A 24 17.73 4.33 -5.74
CA TRP A 24 18.35 3.86 -6.97
C TRP A 24 18.88 2.42 -6.83
N LEU A 25 19.60 2.13 -5.72
CA LEU A 25 20.10 0.79 -5.41
C LEU A 25 18.95 -0.24 -5.27
N ALA A 26 17.88 0.11 -4.56
CA ALA A 26 16.71 -0.76 -4.42
C ALA A 26 16.00 -1.01 -5.77
N GLY A 27 15.98 -0.01 -6.66
CA GLY A 27 15.44 -0.15 -8.01
C GLY A 27 16.23 -1.14 -8.86
N TRP A 28 17.56 -1.04 -8.85
CA TRP A 28 18.44 -1.97 -9.56
C TRP A 28 18.43 -3.37 -8.94
N ALA A 29 18.42 -3.47 -7.61
CA ALA A 29 18.27 -4.76 -6.94
C ALA A 29 16.97 -5.46 -7.35
N LEU A 30 15.85 -4.73 -7.42
CA LEU A 30 14.58 -5.28 -7.90
C LEU A 30 14.63 -5.70 -9.38
N ALA A 31 15.26 -4.89 -10.24
CA ALA A 31 15.42 -5.22 -11.66
C ALA A 31 16.26 -6.50 -11.84
N LEU A 32 17.39 -6.61 -11.12
CA LEU A 32 18.24 -7.81 -11.15
C LEU A 32 17.54 -9.05 -10.56
N ALA A 33 16.76 -8.88 -9.50
CA ALA A 33 15.95 -9.97 -8.95
C ALA A 33 14.89 -10.43 -9.95
N GLY A 34 14.21 -9.50 -10.62
CA GLY A 34 13.20 -9.79 -11.63
C GLY A 34 13.78 -10.47 -12.87
N THR A 35 14.91 -9.99 -13.39
CA THR A 35 15.61 -10.63 -14.51
C THR A 35 16.13 -12.01 -14.12
N GLY A 36 16.66 -12.19 -12.91
CA GLY A 36 17.08 -13.48 -12.38
C GLY A 36 15.91 -14.48 -12.30
N ILE A 37 14.75 -14.07 -11.82
CA ILE A 37 13.53 -14.91 -11.77
C ILE A 37 13.07 -15.23 -13.20
N GLY A 38 13.04 -14.25 -14.12
CA GLY A 38 12.66 -14.48 -15.50
C GLY A 38 13.56 -15.48 -16.22
N LEU A 39 14.88 -15.36 -16.06
CA LEU A 39 15.86 -16.31 -16.60
C LEU A 39 15.73 -17.70 -15.97
N MET A 40 15.41 -17.78 -14.69
CA MET A 40 15.17 -19.05 -14.00
C MET A 40 13.92 -19.76 -14.54
N VAL A 41 12.81 -19.01 -14.74
CA VAL A 41 11.60 -19.56 -15.36
C VAL A 41 11.92 -20.06 -16.79
N LEU A 42 12.60 -19.25 -17.59
CA LEU A 42 13.03 -19.63 -18.93
C LEU A 42 13.90 -20.90 -18.92
N HIS A 43 14.89 -20.97 -18.02
CA HIS A 43 15.73 -22.13 -17.82
C HIS A 43 14.91 -23.39 -17.51
N ALA A 44 13.95 -23.26 -16.55
CA ALA A 44 13.12 -24.37 -16.13
C ALA A 44 12.21 -24.88 -17.25
N GLU A 45 11.67 -23.99 -18.10
CA GLU A 45 10.87 -24.36 -19.28
C GLU A 45 11.73 -24.99 -20.39
N MET A 46 12.90 -24.41 -20.66
CA MET A 46 13.83 -24.98 -21.63
C MET A 46 14.37 -26.36 -21.20
N LEU A 47 14.60 -26.58 -19.92
CA LEU A 47 15.03 -27.88 -19.39
C LEU A 47 13.95 -28.94 -19.56
N TRP A 48 12.68 -28.56 -19.37
CA TRP A 48 11.55 -29.49 -19.45
C TRP A 48 11.15 -29.85 -20.88
N PHE A 49 11.11 -28.87 -21.78
CA PHE A 49 10.67 -29.05 -23.17
C PHE A 49 11.82 -29.17 -24.16
N GLY A 50 13.04 -28.75 -23.81
CA GLY A 50 14.21 -28.78 -24.67
C GLY A 50 14.95 -30.12 -24.57
N GLY A 51 15.22 -30.71 -25.68
CA GLY A 51 16.07 -31.93 -25.77
C GLY A 51 17.57 -31.61 -25.66
N CYS A 52 18.38 -32.65 -25.86
CA CYS A 52 19.85 -32.61 -25.80
C CYS A 52 20.58 -31.47 -26.57
N PRO A 53 20.08 -30.93 -27.71
CA PRO A 53 20.77 -29.88 -28.45
C PRO A 53 20.90 -28.55 -27.69
N TRP A 54 20.12 -28.35 -26.64
CA TRP A 54 20.08 -27.10 -25.87
C TRP A 54 21.02 -27.06 -24.65
N ALA A 55 21.82 -28.10 -24.39
CA ALA A 55 22.67 -28.24 -23.22
C ALA A 55 23.63 -27.04 -23.01
N LEU A 56 24.21 -26.50 -24.09
CA LEU A 56 25.08 -25.32 -24.01
C LEU A 56 24.31 -24.06 -23.60
N TYR A 57 23.14 -23.84 -24.18
CA TYR A 57 22.29 -22.69 -23.84
C TYR A 57 21.81 -22.77 -22.39
N LEU A 58 21.42 -23.96 -21.93
CA LEU A 58 21.03 -24.17 -20.52
C LEU A 58 22.17 -23.84 -19.54
N PHE A 59 23.41 -24.24 -19.91
CA PHE A 59 24.58 -23.88 -19.10
C PHE A 59 24.84 -22.37 -19.11
N LEU A 60 24.76 -21.71 -20.26
CA LEU A 60 24.91 -20.26 -20.39
C LEU A 60 23.85 -19.50 -19.55
N VAL A 61 22.59 -19.95 -19.61
CA VAL A 61 21.52 -19.36 -18.81
C VAL A 61 21.79 -19.53 -17.31
N LYS A 62 22.26 -20.69 -16.84
CA LYS A 62 22.68 -20.87 -15.45
C LYS A 62 23.84 -19.92 -15.04
N CYS A 63 24.82 -19.74 -15.93
CA CYS A 63 25.91 -18.79 -15.68
C CYS A 63 25.39 -17.34 -15.57
N THR A 64 24.45 -16.94 -16.43
CA THR A 64 23.85 -15.59 -16.36
C THR A 64 22.99 -15.41 -15.10
N ILE A 65 22.28 -16.43 -14.64
CA ILE A 65 21.56 -16.41 -13.36
C ILE A 65 22.53 -16.24 -12.20
N SER A 66 23.65 -16.97 -12.19
CA SER A 66 24.68 -16.85 -11.14
C SER A 66 25.31 -15.46 -11.13
N LEU A 67 25.65 -14.91 -12.31
CA LEU A 67 26.18 -13.55 -12.43
C LEU A 67 25.20 -12.50 -11.92
N SER A 68 23.94 -12.60 -12.34
CA SER A 68 22.84 -11.75 -11.86
C SER A 68 22.69 -11.84 -10.33
N THR A 69 22.84 -13.02 -9.73
CA THR A 69 22.78 -13.24 -8.29
C THR A 69 23.93 -12.58 -7.55
N VAL A 70 25.16 -12.71 -8.06
CA VAL A 70 26.34 -12.04 -7.47
C VAL A 70 26.18 -10.52 -7.50
N LEU A 71 25.75 -9.97 -8.64
CA LEU A 71 25.47 -8.54 -8.75
C LEU A 71 24.37 -8.11 -7.77
N LEU A 72 23.29 -8.89 -7.66
CA LEU A 72 22.21 -8.62 -6.69
C LEU A 72 22.74 -8.58 -5.25
N LEU A 73 23.58 -9.53 -4.85
CA LEU A 73 24.17 -9.54 -3.51
C LEU A 73 25.04 -8.30 -3.27
N CYS A 74 25.83 -7.87 -4.27
CA CYS A 74 26.60 -6.63 -4.19
C CYS A 74 25.69 -5.40 -3.98
N PHE A 75 24.56 -5.31 -4.70
CA PHE A 75 23.61 -4.23 -4.53
C PHE A 75 22.91 -4.26 -3.17
N ILE A 76 22.60 -5.44 -2.62
CA ILE A 76 22.02 -5.58 -1.28
C ILE A 76 23.02 -5.10 -0.21
N VAL A 77 24.28 -5.51 -0.30
CA VAL A 77 25.34 -5.05 0.63
C VAL A 77 25.51 -3.53 0.53
N ALA A 78 25.59 -2.98 -0.68
CA ALA A 78 25.68 -1.54 -0.90
C ALA A 78 24.45 -0.80 -0.33
N PHE A 79 23.26 -1.37 -0.47
CA PHE A 79 22.03 -0.81 0.09
C PHE A 79 22.11 -0.72 1.62
N HIS A 80 22.45 -1.81 2.30
CA HIS A 80 22.58 -1.81 3.76
C HIS A 80 23.71 -0.90 4.26
N ALA A 81 24.80 -0.78 3.51
CA ALA A 81 25.84 0.19 3.82
C ALA A 81 25.31 1.63 3.78
N LYS A 82 24.46 1.97 2.81
CA LYS A 82 23.80 3.29 2.74
C LYS A 82 22.76 3.49 3.84
N GLU A 83 21.98 2.48 4.19
CA GLU A 83 21.05 2.48 5.31
C GLU A 83 21.75 2.77 6.65
N ILE A 84 22.91 2.14 6.90
CA ILE A 84 23.75 2.42 8.07
C ILE A 84 24.28 3.86 8.03
N GLN A 85 24.76 4.35 6.88
CA GLN A 85 25.21 5.74 6.73
C GLN A 85 24.07 6.74 6.97
N LEU A 86 22.85 6.43 6.51
CA LEU A 86 21.67 7.24 6.76
C LEU A 86 21.33 7.28 8.25
N PHE A 87 21.36 6.12 8.92
CA PHE A 87 21.13 6.04 10.36
C PHE A 87 22.16 6.84 11.16
N MET A 88 23.44 6.78 10.79
CA MET A 88 24.51 7.57 11.41
C MET A 88 24.27 9.08 11.22
N THR A 89 23.87 9.49 10.01
CA THR A 89 23.60 10.90 9.71
C THR A 89 22.38 11.41 10.48
N ASP A 90 21.34 10.60 10.63
CA ASP A 90 20.11 10.94 11.35
C ASP A 90 20.31 11.07 12.88
N ASN A 91 21.29 10.32 13.44
CA ASN A 91 21.56 10.30 14.88
C ASN A 91 22.87 11.04 15.27
N GLY A 92 23.57 11.66 14.31
CA GLY A 92 24.82 12.37 14.55
C GLY A 92 25.96 11.47 15.04
N LEU A 93 25.91 10.17 14.76
CA LEU A 93 26.90 9.18 15.19
C LEU A 93 28.12 9.22 14.27
N ARG A 94 29.33 9.08 14.85
CA ARG A 94 30.60 8.95 14.11
C ARG A 94 30.97 7.50 13.85
N ASP A 95 30.65 6.60 14.78
CA ASP A 95 31.05 5.20 14.74
C ASP A 95 29.94 4.31 14.19
N TRP A 96 30.21 3.62 13.07
CA TRP A 96 29.31 2.67 12.43
C TRP A 96 28.99 1.43 13.29
N ARG A 97 29.90 1.06 14.22
CA ARG A 97 29.71 -0.09 15.12
C ARG A 97 28.53 0.09 16.08
N VAL A 98 28.25 1.32 16.47
CA VAL A 98 27.10 1.65 17.34
C VAL A 98 25.79 1.52 16.59
N ALA A 99 25.80 1.74 15.28
CA ALA A 99 24.64 1.62 14.42
C ALA A 99 24.27 0.14 14.12
N LEU A 100 25.24 -0.78 14.17
CA LEU A 100 25.06 -2.20 13.89
C LEU A 100 24.59 -2.96 15.14
N THR A 101 23.29 -3.15 15.26
CA THR A 101 22.71 -4.04 16.27
C THR A 101 22.74 -5.49 15.78
N TRP A 102 22.82 -6.45 16.72
CA TRP A 102 22.78 -7.89 16.39
C TRP A 102 21.57 -8.28 15.50
N ARG A 103 20.42 -7.66 15.74
CA ARG A 103 19.23 -7.88 14.93
C ARG A 103 19.40 -7.44 13.47
N GLN A 104 20.05 -6.31 13.23
CA GLN A 104 20.33 -5.82 11.87
C GLN A 104 21.32 -6.73 11.16
N VAL A 105 22.38 -7.18 11.84
CA VAL A 105 23.33 -8.14 11.28
C VAL A 105 22.61 -9.43 10.88
N ALA A 106 21.78 -9.98 11.76
CA ALA A 106 21.00 -11.18 11.47
C ALA A 106 20.04 -11.00 10.28
N GLN A 107 19.41 -9.83 10.16
CA GLN A 107 18.54 -9.49 9.00
C GLN A 107 19.34 -9.41 7.71
N ILE A 108 20.51 -8.76 7.71
CA ILE A 108 21.40 -8.68 6.54
C ILE A 108 21.86 -10.07 6.11
N LEU A 109 22.29 -10.90 7.06
CA LEU A 109 22.70 -12.27 6.77
C LEU A 109 21.56 -13.12 6.23
N LEU A 110 20.35 -12.98 6.78
CA LEU A 110 19.16 -13.65 6.28
C LEU A 110 18.82 -13.21 4.85
N GLU A 111 18.88 -11.91 4.56
CA GLU A 111 18.67 -11.39 3.20
C GLU A 111 19.70 -11.93 2.22
N LEU A 112 20.98 -11.93 2.60
CA LEU A 112 22.05 -12.48 1.75
C LEU A 112 21.87 -13.98 1.52
N ALA A 113 21.48 -14.74 2.56
CA ALA A 113 21.17 -16.16 2.43
C ALA A 113 20.02 -16.41 1.46
N VAL A 114 18.88 -15.74 1.65
CA VAL A 114 17.70 -15.89 0.79
C VAL A 114 17.99 -15.48 -0.66
N CYS A 115 18.68 -14.34 -0.86
CA CYS A 115 19.03 -13.88 -2.21
C CYS A 115 20.15 -14.68 -2.86
N GLY A 116 20.98 -15.34 -2.05
CA GLY A 116 22.04 -16.23 -2.53
C GLY A 116 21.54 -17.57 -3.07
N LEU A 117 20.35 -18.01 -2.68
CA LEU A 117 19.74 -19.24 -3.18
C LEU A 117 19.47 -19.12 -4.70
N HIS A 118 20.13 -19.96 -5.48
CA HIS A 118 19.92 -20.05 -6.93
C HIS A 118 20.40 -21.42 -7.44
N PRO A 119 19.89 -21.92 -8.59
CA PRO A 119 20.37 -23.14 -9.19
C PRO A 119 21.81 -22.96 -9.67
N ALA A 120 22.74 -23.79 -9.14
CA ALA A 120 24.16 -23.70 -9.44
C ALA A 120 24.45 -24.11 -10.91
N PRO A 121 25.49 -23.53 -11.57
CA PRO A 121 25.90 -23.90 -12.91
C PRO A 121 26.70 -25.21 -12.91
N VAL A 122 26.03 -26.32 -12.61
CA VAL A 122 26.63 -27.66 -12.71
C VAL A 122 26.50 -28.16 -14.15
N ARG A 123 27.61 -28.59 -14.77
CA ARG A 123 27.55 -29.26 -16.06
C ARG A 123 26.88 -30.61 -15.89
N GLY A 124 25.78 -30.82 -16.60
CA GLY A 124 25.20 -32.15 -16.74
C GLY A 124 26.18 -33.08 -17.50
N PRO A 125 26.07 -34.41 -17.38
CA PRO A 125 26.87 -35.32 -18.14
C PRO A 125 26.70 -35.09 -19.63
N PRO A 126 27.76 -35.32 -20.45
CA PRO A 126 27.66 -35.17 -21.89
C PRO A 126 26.57 -36.12 -22.41
N CYS A 127 25.66 -35.59 -23.25
CA CYS A 127 24.70 -36.41 -23.96
C CYS A 127 25.45 -37.39 -24.87
N SER A 128 25.59 -38.62 -24.43
CA SER A 128 26.13 -39.67 -25.31
C SER A 128 25.02 -40.12 -26.28
N LEU A 129 25.22 -39.91 -27.57
CA LEU A 129 24.39 -40.42 -28.63
C LEU A 129 24.55 -41.97 -28.76
N GLY A 130 24.05 -42.70 -27.77
CA GLY A 130 24.05 -44.17 -27.76
C GLY A 130 22.61 -44.68 -27.89
N SER A 131 22.27 -45.27 -28.97
CA SER A 131 20.95 -45.66 -29.45
C SER A 131 20.20 -46.75 -28.68
N GLY A 132 20.65 -47.14 -27.49
CA GLY A 132 20.00 -48.17 -26.68
C GLY A 132 19.79 -47.82 -25.20
N ALA A 133 20.63 -46.92 -24.67
CA ALA A 133 20.59 -46.53 -23.23
C ALA A 133 19.70 -45.33 -22.97
N GLN A 134 19.11 -44.73 -23.98
CA GLN A 134 18.39 -43.45 -23.90
C GLN A 134 17.12 -43.48 -23.03
N ARG A 135 16.44 -44.65 -22.97
CA ARG A 135 15.25 -44.79 -22.10
C ARG A 135 15.57 -45.04 -20.61
N ALA A 136 16.70 -45.68 -20.33
CA ALA A 136 17.09 -45.99 -18.94
C ALA A 136 17.74 -44.79 -18.24
N VAL A 137 18.49 -43.94 -18.99
CA VAL A 137 19.15 -42.74 -18.44
C VAL A 137 18.16 -41.60 -18.22
N THR A 138 17.12 -41.44 -19.06
CA THR A 138 16.05 -40.47 -18.84
C THR A 138 15.16 -40.82 -17.64
N GLN A 139 15.12 -42.10 -17.23
CA GLN A 139 14.31 -42.52 -16.07
C GLN A 139 15.04 -42.45 -14.71
N ALA A 140 16.38 -42.51 -14.68
CA ALA A 140 17.17 -42.52 -13.45
C ALA A 140 17.62 -41.11 -12.97
N TRP A 141 17.64 -40.13 -13.84
CA TRP A 141 18.08 -38.74 -13.59
C TRP A 141 17.01 -37.80 -13.01
N PRO A 142 15.69 -38.02 -13.17
CA PRO A 142 14.69 -37.05 -12.78
C PRO A 142 14.46 -36.90 -11.30
N SER A 143 14.81 -37.90 -10.48
CA SER A 143 14.23 -37.91 -9.12
C SER A 143 15.00 -37.09 -8.07
N PHE A 144 16.30 -37.00 -8.09
CA PHE A 144 17.07 -36.30 -7.06
C PHE A 144 17.55 -34.90 -7.46
N LEU A 145 18.14 -34.74 -8.62
CA LEU A 145 18.58 -33.43 -9.13
C LEU A 145 17.40 -32.52 -9.54
N SER A 146 16.34 -33.12 -10.09
CA SER A 146 15.15 -32.36 -10.48
C SER A 146 14.38 -31.80 -9.26
N GLN A 147 14.31 -32.54 -8.14
CA GLN A 147 13.69 -32.05 -6.92
C GLN A 147 14.51 -30.92 -6.26
N GLY A 148 15.84 -31.05 -6.22
CA GLY A 148 16.72 -30.00 -5.70
C GLY A 148 16.71 -28.72 -6.54
N GLU A 149 16.75 -28.85 -7.86
CA GLU A 149 16.66 -27.69 -8.76
C GLU A 149 15.28 -27.02 -8.69
N ALA A 150 14.19 -27.80 -8.58
CA ALA A 150 12.85 -27.25 -8.40
C ALA A 150 12.72 -26.50 -7.07
N LEU A 151 13.26 -27.03 -5.98
CA LEU A 151 13.26 -26.34 -4.68
C LEU A 151 14.08 -25.05 -4.70
N LEU A 152 15.27 -25.07 -5.32
CA LEU A 152 16.09 -23.85 -5.47
C LEU A 152 15.40 -22.82 -6.36
N SER A 153 14.72 -23.25 -7.41
CA SER A 153 13.94 -22.38 -8.26
C SER A 153 12.75 -21.76 -7.51
N LEU A 154 12.04 -22.54 -6.70
CA LEU A 154 10.98 -22.01 -5.81
C LEU A 154 11.55 -21.05 -4.76
N ALA A 155 12.72 -21.35 -4.20
CA ALA A 155 13.39 -20.47 -3.25
C ALA A 155 13.78 -19.12 -3.88
N MET A 156 14.09 -19.07 -5.16
CA MET A 156 14.33 -17.78 -5.86
C MET A 156 13.11 -16.87 -5.89
N LEU A 157 11.88 -17.38 -5.81
CA LEU A 157 10.68 -16.55 -5.70
C LEU A 157 10.62 -15.75 -4.39
N LEU A 158 11.32 -16.19 -3.35
CA LEU A 158 11.42 -15.42 -2.12
C LEU A 158 12.03 -14.02 -2.35
N ARG A 159 12.82 -13.83 -3.40
CA ARG A 159 13.36 -12.51 -3.80
C ARG A 159 12.27 -11.47 -4.09
N LEU A 160 11.01 -11.88 -4.29
CA LEU A 160 9.88 -10.96 -4.46
C LEU A 160 9.64 -10.07 -3.23
N TYR A 161 10.21 -10.39 -2.05
CA TYR A 161 10.18 -9.49 -0.88
C TYR A 161 10.83 -8.12 -1.16
N LEU A 162 11.69 -8.01 -2.19
CA LEU A 162 12.28 -6.72 -2.60
C LEU A 162 11.24 -5.76 -3.19
N VAL A 163 10.10 -6.27 -3.71
CA VAL A 163 9.03 -5.44 -4.30
C VAL A 163 8.49 -4.42 -3.30
N PRO A 164 7.96 -4.81 -2.11
CA PRO A 164 7.45 -3.85 -1.13
C PRO A 164 8.52 -2.85 -0.66
N ARG A 165 9.80 -3.25 -0.58
CA ARG A 165 10.92 -2.35 -0.25
C ARG A 165 11.13 -1.29 -1.32
N ALA A 166 11.18 -1.67 -2.58
CA ALA A 166 11.36 -0.75 -3.70
C ALA A 166 10.15 0.20 -3.85
N VAL A 167 8.92 -0.30 -3.65
CA VAL A 167 7.69 0.52 -3.65
C VAL A 167 7.72 1.54 -2.52
N LEU A 168 8.14 1.15 -1.31
CA LEU A 168 8.29 2.05 -0.15
C LEU A 168 9.23 3.22 -0.47
N LEU A 169 10.42 2.93 -0.98
CA LEU A 169 11.43 3.96 -1.31
C LEU A 169 10.99 4.82 -2.50
N ARG A 170 10.30 4.24 -3.47
CA ARG A 170 9.78 4.98 -4.64
C ARG A 170 8.61 5.91 -4.28
N SER A 171 7.86 5.64 -3.20
CA SER A 171 6.72 6.45 -2.79
C SER A 171 7.07 7.88 -2.38
N GLY A 172 8.34 8.19 -2.13
CA GLY A 172 8.80 9.51 -1.71
C GLY A 172 8.36 9.96 -0.32
N VAL A 173 7.58 9.13 0.39
CA VAL A 173 7.08 9.45 1.75
C VAL A 173 8.24 9.64 2.73
N LEU A 174 9.33 8.87 2.56
CA LEU A 174 10.52 8.95 3.39
C LEU A 174 11.41 10.15 3.07
N LEU A 175 11.32 10.72 1.86
CA LEU A 175 12.14 11.87 1.45
C LEU A 175 11.71 13.16 2.16
N ASN A 176 10.44 13.31 2.51
CA ASN A 176 9.91 14.53 3.11
C ASN A 176 10.13 14.53 4.63
N VAL A 177 10.99 15.44 5.09
CA VAL A 177 11.30 15.64 6.52
C VAL A 177 10.05 16.00 7.32
N SER A 178 9.17 16.83 6.74
CA SER A 178 7.91 17.25 7.36
C SER A 178 7.00 16.09 7.70
N TYR A 179 6.89 15.09 6.82
CA TYR A 179 6.07 13.89 7.10
C TYR A 179 6.63 13.07 8.25
N ARG A 180 7.96 12.99 8.36
CA ARG A 180 8.61 12.26 9.45
C ARG A 180 8.41 12.95 10.80
N SER A 181 8.51 14.29 10.85
CA SER A 181 8.27 15.06 12.06
C SER A 181 6.83 14.92 12.54
N ILE A 182 5.85 15.05 11.63
CA ILE A 182 4.43 14.86 11.94
C ILE A 182 4.15 13.42 12.35
N GLY A 183 4.79 12.44 11.70
CA GLY A 183 4.67 11.04 12.04
C GLY A 183 5.22 10.72 13.43
N ALA A 184 6.37 11.29 13.80
CA ALA A 184 6.95 11.13 15.12
C ALA A 184 6.07 11.73 16.23
N LEU A 185 5.51 12.93 15.99
CA LEU A 185 4.54 13.58 16.89
C LEU A 185 3.28 12.72 17.12
N ASN A 186 2.80 12.03 16.08
CA ASN A 186 1.61 11.19 16.16
C ASN A 186 1.93 9.70 16.44
N GLN A 187 3.16 9.37 16.83
CA GLN A 187 3.64 8.00 17.09
C GLN A 187 3.42 7.02 15.91
N VAL A 188 3.31 7.52 14.69
CA VAL A 188 3.13 6.71 13.48
C VAL A 188 4.49 6.24 12.97
N ARG A 189 4.70 4.92 12.97
CA ARG A 189 5.90 4.31 12.40
C ARG A 189 5.70 4.11 10.89
N PHE A 190 6.58 4.72 10.08
CA PHE A 190 6.61 4.52 8.62
C PHE A 190 7.18 3.13 8.29
N ARG A 191 6.31 2.11 8.32
CA ARG A 191 6.62 0.73 7.90
C ARG A 191 5.97 0.44 6.54
N HIS A 192 6.37 -0.66 5.90
CA HIS A 192 5.80 -1.16 4.64
C HIS A 192 4.27 -1.21 4.66
N TRP A 193 3.68 -1.59 5.80
CA TRP A 193 2.23 -1.63 5.99
C TRP A 193 1.55 -0.26 5.92
N PHE A 194 2.20 0.78 6.44
CA PHE A 194 1.69 2.16 6.33
C PHE A 194 1.67 2.64 4.89
N VAL A 195 2.76 2.35 4.14
CA VAL A 195 2.84 2.74 2.72
C VAL A 195 1.85 1.94 1.87
N ALA A 196 1.64 0.66 2.17
CA ALA A 196 0.60 -0.15 1.51
C ALA A 196 -0.79 0.46 1.73
N LYS A 197 -1.12 0.89 2.97
CA LYS A 197 -2.37 1.62 3.27
C LYS A 197 -2.45 2.95 2.52
N LEU A 198 -1.36 3.70 2.45
CA LEU A 198 -1.31 4.96 1.73
C LEU A 198 -1.54 4.76 0.23
N TYR A 199 -0.88 3.77 -0.38
CA TYR A 199 -1.06 3.42 -1.78
C TYR A 199 -2.48 2.90 -2.07
N MET A 200 -3.03 2.07 -1.17
CA MET A 200 -4.42 1.61 -1.27
C MET A 200 -5.40 2.78 -1.22
N ASN A 201 -5.07 3.85 -0.52
CA ASN A 201 -5.93 5.03 -0.44
C ASN A 201 -5.79 5.97 -1.65
N THR A 202 -4.56 6.11 -2.21
CA THR A 202 -4.28 7.03 -3.33
C THR A 202 -4.53 6.40 -4.71
N HIS A 203 -4.06 5.16 -4.91
CA HIS A 203 -4.12 4.46 -6.19
C HIS A 203 -4.54 2.99 -6.03
N PRO A 204 -5.75 2.72 -5.50
CA PRO A 204 -6.17 1.35 -5.16
C PRO A 204 -6.19 0.41 -6.37
N GLY A 205 -6.68 0.88 -7.54
CA GLY A 205 -6.78 0.06 -8.73
C GLY A 205 -5.42 -0.42 -9.27
N ARG A 206 -4.41 0.46 -9.27
CA ARG A 206 -3.04 0.08 -9.73
C ARG A 206 -2.39 -0.93 -8.79
N LEU A 207 -2.58 -0.75 -7.48
CA LEU A 207 -2.02 -1.66 -6.49
C LEU A 207 -2.67 -3.04 -6.60
N LEU A 208 -4.01 -3.10 -6.68
CA LEU A 208 -4.74 -4.36 -6.83
C LEU A 208 -4.40 -5.06 -8.15
N LEU A 209 -4.34 -4.33 -9.27
CA LEU A 209 -3.96 -4.89 -10.56
C LEU A 209 -2.55 -5.49 -10.51
N GLY A 210 -1.57 -4.76 -9.96
CA GLY A 210 -0.20 -5.28 -9.82
C GLY A 210 -0.12 -6.50 -8.91
N LEU A 211 -0.87 -6.49 -7.80
CA LEU A 211 -0.93 -7.62 -6.85
C LEU A 211 -1.57 -8.86 -7.50
N THR A 212 -2.72 -8.71 -8.16
CA THR A 212 -3.44 -9.84 -8.79
C THR A 212 -2.65 -10.43 -9.94
N LEU A 213 -2.05 -9.61 -10.82
CA LEU A 213 -1.20 -10.10 -11.90
C LEU A 213 0.07 -10.78 -11.36
N GLY A 214 0.71 -10.21 -10.36
CA GLY A 214 1.88 -10.81 -9.71
C GLY A 214 1.56 -12.15 -9.07
N LEU A 215 0.45 -12.25 -8.34
CA LEU A 215 -0.03 -13.50 -7.76
C LEU A 215 -0.39 -14.53 -8.85
N TRP A 216 -1.09 -14.11 -9.88
CA TRP A 216 -1.45 -15.00 -10.98
C TRP A 216 -0.21 -15.65 -11.62
N LEU A 217 0.76 -14.84 -12.06
CA LEU A 217 1.95 -15.36 -12.74
C LEU A 217 2.80 -16.24 -11.82
N THR A 218 2.98 -15.84 -10.56
CA THR A 218 3.80 -16.61 -9.62
C THR A 218 3.15 -17.93 -9.22
N THR A 219 1.84 -17.93 -8.94
CA THR A 219 1.11 -19.16 -8.59
C THR A 219 0.95 -20.10 -9.77
N ALA A 220 0.73 -19.58 -11.00
CA ALA A 220 0.69 -20.41 -12.21
C ALA A 220 2.01 -21.15 -12.44
N TRP A 221 3.13 -20.45 -12.27
CA TRP A 221 4.43 -21.07 -12.41
C TRP A 221 4.72 -22.07 -11.27
N VAL A 222 4.39 -21.75 -10.02
CA VAL A 222 4.53 -22.67 -8.87
C VAL A 222 3.70 -23.93 -9.10
N LEU A 223 2.47 -23.79 -9.58
CA LEU A 223 1.60 -24.92 -9.90
C LEU A 223 2.16 -25.76 -11.04
N SER A 224 2.67 -25.13 -12.11
CA SER A 224 3.32 -25.84 -13.23
C SER A 224 4.48 -26.70 -12.72
N VAL A 225 5.35 -26.17 -11.84
CA VAL A 225 6.45 -26.93 -11.24
C VAL A 225 5.95 -28.08 -10.37
N ALA A 226 4.89 -27.86 -9.58
CA ALA A 226 4.31 -28.89 -8.69
C ALA A 226 3.67 -30.04 -9.49
N GLU A 227 3.08 -29.76 -10.65
CA GLU A 227 2.40 -30.75 -11.50
C GLU A 227 3.31 -31.48 -12.49
N ARG A 228 4.56 -31.02 -12.70
CA ARG A 228 5.53 -31.64 -13.64
C ARG A 228 5.83 -33.11 -13.36
N GLN A 229 5.60 -33.58 -12.16
CA GLN A 229 5.80 -34.98 -11.77
C GLN A 229 4.57 -35.87 -12.03
N ALA A 230 3.41 -35.27 -12.32
CA ALA A 230 2.20 -36.00 -12.67
C ALA A 230 2.28 -36.49 -14.13
N VAL A 231 1.97 -37.74 -14.35
CA VAL A 231 2.00 -38.41 -15.67
C VAL A 231 0.96 -37.83 -16.64
N ASN A 232 0.02 -37.04 -16.17
CA ASN A 232 -1.07 -36.45 -16.94
C ASN A 232 -0.86 -34.92 -17.14
N ALA A 233 -0.98 -34.51 -18.33
CA ALA A 233 -1.08 -33.26 -19.07
C ALA A 233 -1.08 -31.87 -18.36
N THR A 234 -1.21 -31.75 -17.05
CA THR A 234 -1.36 -30.46 -16.33
C THR A 234 -0.04 -29.74 -16.01
N GLY A 235 1.10 -30.31 -16.40
CA GLY A 235 2.43 -29.71 -16.16
C GLY A 235 2.82 -28.60 -17.16
N HIS A 236 1.99 -28.34 -18.18
CA HIS A 236 2.24 -27.25 -19.13
C HIS A 236 1.88 -25.90 -18.51
N LEU A 237 2.73 -24.90 -18.72
CA LEU A 237 2.50 -23.56 -18.22
C LEU A 237 1.20 -22.93 -18.75
N SER A 238 0.80 -23.30 -20.00
CA SER A 238 -0.46 -22.86 -20.61
C SER A 238 -1.68 -23.26 -19.78
N ASP A 239 -1.72 -24.52 -19.33
CA ASP A 239 -2.86 -25.08 -18.59
C ASP A 239 -2.94 -24.49 -17.19
N THR A 240 -1.79 -24.28 -16.54
CA THR A 240 -1.73 -23.63 -15.23
C THR A 240 -2.06 -22.15 -15.32
N LEU A 241 -1.66 -21.44 -16.39
CA LEU A 241 -2.05 -20.04 -16.64
C LEU A 241 -3.57 -19.90 -16.83
N TRP A 242 -4.26 -20.94 -17.30
CA TRP A 242 -5.71 -21.01 -17.38
C TRP A 242 -6.34 -21.40 -16.04
N LEU A 243 -5.84 -22.43 -15.39
CA LEU A 243 -6.40 -22.98 -14.15
C LEU A 243 -6.37 -21.97 -12.98
N ILE A 244 -5.28 -21.19 -12.83
CA ILE A 244 -5.15 -20.26 -11.74
C ILE A 244 -6.22 -19.17 -11.75
N PRO A 245 -6.49 -18.42 -12.85
CA PRO A 245 -7.53 -17.39 -12.83
C PRO A 245 -8.95 -17.95 -12.65
N ILE A 246 -9.28 -19.11 -13.19
CA ILE A 246 -10.61 -19.72 -12.97
C ILE A 246 -10.79 -20.19 -11.51
N THR A 247 -9.70 -20.60 -10.85
CA THR A 247 -9.71 -20.95 -9.41
C THR A 247 -9.76 -19.68 -8.57
N PHE A 248 -8.97 -18.66 -8.91
CA PHE A 248 -8.89 -17.37 -8.25
C PHE A 248 -10.23 -16.61 -8.27
N LEU A 249 -10.92 -16.66 -9.41
CA LEU A 249 -12.26 -16.07 -9.59
C LEU A 249 -13.41 -16.99 -9.12
N THR A 250 -13.07 -18.14 -8.52
CA THR A 250 -14.04 -19.14 -8.02
C THR A 250 -15.00 -19.67 -9.11
N ILE A 251 -14.59 -19.69 -10.39
CA ILE A 251 -15.39 -20.21 -11.50
C ILE A 251 -15.37 -21.75 -11.51
N GLY A 252 -14.16 -22.36 -11.55
CA GLY A 252 -13.94 -23.78 -11.40
C GLY A 252 -14.64 -24.66 -12.47
N TYR A 253 -14.34 -24.45 -13.76
CA TYR A 253 -14.93 -25.26 -14.84
C TYR A 253 -14.69 -26.76 -14.71
N GLY A 254 -13.59 -27.18 -14.06
CA GLY A 254 -13.23 -28.59 -13.90
C GLY A 254 -12.63 -29.26 -15.15
N ASP A 255 -12.32 -28.49 -16.17
CA ASP A 255 -11.66 -28.91 -17.41
C ASP A 255 -10.19 -29.29 -17.18
N VAL A 256 -9.54 -28.56 -16.29
CA VAL A 256 -8.18 -28.81 -15.81
C VAL A 256 -8.21 -28.90 -14.29
N VAL A 257 -7.61 -29.98 -13.75
CA VAL A 257 -7.58 -30.22 -12.30
C VAL A 257 -6.18 -30.66 -11.86
N PRO A 258 -5.69 -30.24 -10.67
CA PRO A 258 -4.39 -30.67 -10.19
C PRO A 258 -4.39 -32.15 -9.80
N GLY A 259 -3.40 -32.90 -10.34
CA GLY A 259 -3.22 -34.32 -10.04
C GLY A 259 -2.41 -34.57 -8.77
N THR A 260 -1.44 -33.71 -8.47
CA THR A 260 -0.53 -33.89 -7.33
C THR A 260 -1.09 -33.30 -6.03
N MET A 261 -0.64 -33.82 -4.88
CA MET A 261 -1.00 -33.25 -3.57
C MET A 261 -0.50 -31.81 -3.42
N TRP A 262 0.70 -31.51 -3.89
CA TRP A 262 1.26 -30.15 -3.88
C TRP A 262 0.47 -29.20 -4.77
N GLY A 263 0.05 -29.65 -5.94
CA GLY A 263 -0.83 -28.87 -6.83
C GLY A 263 -2.17 -28.54 -6.17
N LYS A 264 -2.78 -29.50 -5.46
CA LYS A 264 -4.03 -29.28 -4.71
C LYS A 264 -3.86 -28.25 -3.61
N ILE A 265 -2.73 -28.27 -2.86
CA ILE A 265 -2.43 -27.27 -1.83
C ILE A 265 -2.26 -25.89 -2.46
N VAL A 266 -1.53 -25.76 -3.58
CA VAL A 266 -1.36 -24.49 -4.29
C VAL A 266 -2.71 -23.95 -4.75
N CYS A 267 -3.57 -24.78 -5.33
CA CYS A 267 -4.91 -24.38 -5.76
C CYS A 267 -5.79 -23.92 -4.57
N LEU A 268 -5.73 -24.62 -3.44
CA LEU A 268 -6.45 -24.22 -2.22
C LEU A 268 -5.98 -22.84 -1.74
N CYS A 269 -4.67 -22.64 -1.62
CA CYS A 269 -4.10 -21.33 -1.24
C CYS A 269 -4.50 -20.24 -2.23
N THR A 270 -4.48 -20.54 -3.52
CA THR A 270 -4.89 -19.60 -4.60
C THR A 270 -6.37 -19.22 -4.45
N GLY A 271 -7.25 -20.17 -4.15
CA GLY A 271 -8.67 -19.90 -3.92
C GLY A 271 -8.90 -18.95 -2.73
N VAL A 272 -8.26 -19.21 -1.59
CA VAL A 272 -8.33 -18.35 -0.40
C VAL A 272 -7.84 -16.93 -0.72
N MET A 273 -6.69 -16.79 -1.41
CA MET A 273 -6.15 -15.49 -1.81
C MET A 273 -7.07 -14.80 -2.83
N GLY A 274 -7.69 -15.55 -3.74
CA GLY A 274 -8.68 -15.05 -4.69
C GLY A 274 -9.87 -14.39 -4.00
N VAL A 275 -10.46 -15.06 -3.02
CA VAL A 275 -11.57 -14.50 -2.21
C VAL A 275 -11.14 -13.20 -1.50
N CYS A 276 -9.94 -13.16 -0.92
CA CYS A 276 -9.44 -11.93 -0.29
C CYS A 276 -9.26 -10.78 -1.30
N CYS A 277 -8.70 -11.05 -2.48
CA CYS A 277 -8.49 -10.04 -3.52
C CYS A 277 -9.81 -9.55 -4.12
N THR A 278 -10.79 -10.44 -4.35
CA THR A 278 -12.12 -10.05 -4.84
C THR A 278 -12.86 -9.21 -3.82
N ALA A 279 -12.79 -9.53 -2.53
CA ALA A 279 -13.35 -8.70 -1.46
C ALA A 279 -12.73 -7.30 -1.44
N LEU A 280 -11.40 -7.18 -1.59
CA LEU A 280 -10.73 -5.89 -1.69
C LEU A 280 -11.14 -5.12 -2.95
N LEU A 281 -11.29 -5.80 -4.09
CA LEU A 281 -11.76 -5.20 -5.34
C LEU A 281 -13.17 -4.60 -5.17
N VAL A 282 -14.09 -5.36 -4.60
CA VAL A 282 -15.47 -4.91 -4.32
C VAL A 282 -15.46 -3.69 -3.40
N ALA A 283 -14.66 -3.73 -2.33
CA ALA A 283 -14.53 -2.59 -1.41
C ALA A 283 -13.99 -1.32 -2.11
N VAL A 284 -13.03 -1.46 -3.02
CA VAL A 284 -12.49 -0.35 -3.81
C VAL A 284 -13.52 0.20 -4.78
N VAL A 285 -14.26 -0.69 -5.48
CA VAL A 285 -15.34 -0.29 -6.40
C VAL A 285 -16.44 0.43 -5.64
N ALA A 286 -16.89 -0.12 -4.51
CA ALA A 286 -17.90 0.52 -3.66
C ALA A 286 -17.48 1.93 -3.22
N ARG A 287 -16.22 2.08 -2.79
CA ARG A 287 -15.66 3.39 -2.40
C ARG A 287 -15.55 4.38 -3.57
N LYS A 288 -15.30 3.89 -4.77
CA LYS A 288 -15.26 4.71 -6.00
C LYS A 288 -16.65 5.16 -6.47
N LEU A 289 -17.67 4.34 -6.21
CA LEU A 289 -19.07 4.64 -6.53
C LEU A 289 -19.73 5.54 -5.49
N GLU A 290 -19.12 5.72 -4.32
CA GLU A 290 -19.62 6.66 -3.32
C GLU A 290 -19.47 8.09 -3.81
N PHE A 291 -20.56 8.86 -3.77
CA PHE A 291 -20.57 10.25 -4.18
C PHE A 291 -19.58 11.10 -3.40
N ASN A 292 -18.84 11.95 -4.09
CA ASN A 292 -18.04 13.00 -3.49
C ASN A 292 -18.92 14.01 -2.75
N LYS A 293 -18.34 14.81 -1.85
CA LYS A 293 -19.10 15.83 -1.10
C LYS A 293 -19.87 16.78 -2.02
N ALA A 294 -19.26 17.21 -3.13
CA ALA A 294 -19.89 18.06 -4.13
C ALA A 294 -21.03 17.35 -4.85
N GLU A 295 -20.84 16.10 -5.26
CA GLU A 295 -21.87 15.28 -5.91
C GLU A 295 -23.03 14.98 -4.96
N LYS A 296 -22.76 14.69 -3.68
CA LYS A 296 -23.82 14.56 -2.65
C LYS A 296 -24.64 15.84 -2.53
N HIS A 297 -24.00 17.01 -2.59
CA HIS A 297 -24.69 18.29 -2.51
C HIS A 297 -25.62 18.51 -3.71
N VAL A 298 -25.11 18.26 -4.92
CA VAL A 298 -25.92 18.34 -6.15
C VAL A 298 -27.05 17.33 -6.12
N HIS A 299 -26.79 16.08 -5.73
CA HIS A 299 -27.81 15.05 -5.60
C HIS A 299 -28.92 15.45 -4.61
N ASN A 300 -28.56 15.96 -3.43
CA ASN A 300 -29.51 16.43 -2.43
C ASN A 300 -30.36 17.58 -2.97
N PHE A 301 -29.75 18.52 -3.71
CA PHE A 301 -30.47 19.61 -4.36
C PHE A 301 -31.49 19.11 -5.42
N MET A 302 -31.08 18.15 -6.25
CA MET A 302 -31.98 17.52 -7.23
C MET A 302 -33.14 16.82 -6.52
N MET A 303 -32.89 16.12 -5.42
CA MET A 303 -33.92 15.43 -4.64
C MET A 303 -34.87 16.43 -3.95
N ASP A 304 -34.36 17.56 -3.47
CA ASP A 304 -35.18 18.63 -2.86
C ASP A 304 -36.18 19.21 -3.88
N ILE A 305 -35.71 19.53 -5.10
CA ILE A 305 -36.58 19.99 -6.21
C ILE A 305 -37.63 18.92 -6.53
N HIS A 306 -37.23 17.66 -6.62
CA HIS A 306 -38.15 16.56 -6.94
C HIS A 306 -39.27 16.43 -5.88
N TYR A 307 -38.87 16.38 -4.59
CA TYR A 307 -39.87 16.30 -3.51
C TYR A 307 -40.73 17.57 -3.38
N ALA A 308 -40.19 18.73 -3.65
CA ALA A 308 -40.96 19.98 -3.68
C ALA A 308 -42.05 19.95 -4.78
N LYS A 309 -41.71 19.42 -5.97
CA LYS A 309 -42.67 19.20 -7.05
C LYS A 309 -43.74 18.16 -6.67
N GLU A 310 -43.31 17.01 -6.17
CA GLU A 310 -44.20 15.92 -5.75
C GLU A 310 -45.16 16.38 -4.62
N MET A 311 -44.67 17.22 -3.70
CA MET A 311 -45.49 17.81 -2.64
C MET A 311 -46.58 18.75 -3.20
N LYS A 312 -46.21 19.60 -4.18
CA LYS A 312 -47.22 20.47 -4.86
C LYS A 312 -48.31 19.66 -5.60
N GLU A 313 -47.88 18.61 -6.31
CA GLU A 313 -48.83 17.73 -7.01
C GLU A 313 -49.72 16.96 -6.04
N SER A 314 -49.21 16.43 -4.97
CA SER A 314 -49.96 15.71 -3.95
C SER A 314 -50.92 16.64 -3.20
N ALA A 315 -50.53 17.90 -2.93
CA ALA A 315 -51.41 18.92 -2.36
C ALA A 315 -52.57 19.29 -3.33
N ALA A 316 -52.26 19.43 -4.63
CA ALA A 316 -53.30 19.70 -5.64
C ALA A 316 -54.30 18.54 -5.72
N ARG A 317 -53.86 17.29 -5.74
CA ARG A 317 -54.73 16.09 -5.70
C ARG A 317 -55.59 16.03 -4.44
N LEU A 318 -55.02 16.45 -3.28
CA LEU A 318 -55.77 16.54 -2.02
C LEU A 318 -56.89 17.55 -2.11
N LEU A 319 -56.63 18.77 -2.63
CA LEU A 319 -57.62 19.82 -2.80
C LEU A 319 -58.74 19.40 -3.79
N GLN A 320 -58.34 18.78 -4.92
CA GLN A 320 -59.30 18.23 -5.90
C GLN A 320 -60.18 17.13 -5.28
N GLY A 321 -59.56 16.22 -4.49
CA GLY A 321 -60.30 15.18 -3.77
C GLY A 321 -61.31 15.75 -2.75
N ALA A 322 -60.89 16.77 -1.99
CA ALA A 322 -61.74 17.46 -1.02
C ALA A 322 -62.92 18.18 -1.71
N TRP A 323 -62.64 18.87 -2.82
CA TRP A 323 -63.68 19.53 -3.61
C TRP A 323 -64.69 18.56 -4.18
N MET A 324 -64.25 17.44 -4.73
CA MET A 324 -65.14 16.41 -5.27
C MET A 324 -65.97 15.75 -4.17
N TYR A 325 -65.41 15.46 -3.02
CA TYR A 325 -66.10 14.95 -1.85
C TYR A 325 -67.23 15.92 -1.42
N TYR A 326 -66.87 17.22 -1.26
CA TYR A 326 -67.85 18.27 -0.91
C TYR A 326 -68.95 18.38 -1.91
N LYS A 327 -68.64 18.41 -3.23
CA LYS A 327 -69.59 18.52 -4.31
C LYS A 327 -70.66 17.38 -4.30
N TYR A 328 -70.20 16.11 -4.13
CA TYR A 328 -71.14 14.96 -4.13
C TYR A 328 -71.91 14.80 -2.83
N THR A 329 -71.36 15.22 -1.71
CA THR A 329 -72.00 15.31 -0.40
C THR A 329 -73.21 16.30 -0.49
N ARG A 330 -72.99 17.46 -1.10
CA ARG A 330 -73.98 18.48 -1.28
C ARG A 330 -75.11 18.03 -2.26
N ARG A 331 -74.78 17.22 -3.25
CA ARG A 331 -75.73 16.63 -4.19
C ARG A 331 -76.58 15.47 -3.64
N LYS A 332 -76.34 15.08 -2.40
CA LYS A 332 -76.99 13.96 -1.69
C LYS A 332 -76.89 12.61 -2.43
N ASP A 333 -75.72 12.36 -3.13
CA ASP A 333 -75.41 11.07 -3.73
C ASP A 333 -74.47 10.26 -2.79
N PRO A 334 -75.02 9.32 -1.98
CA PRO A 334 -74.24 8.61 -0.99
C PRO A 334 -73.19 7.65 -1.57
N GLY A 335 -73.46 7.11 -2.78
CA GLY A 335 -72.57 6.16 -3.44
C GLY A 335 -71.27 6.82 -3.98
N ALA A 336 -71.49 7.98 -4.66
CA ALA A 336 -70.38 8.77 -5.17
C ALA A 336 -69.58 9.44 -4.02
N ALA A 337 -70.26 9.95 -2.98
CA ALA A 337 -69.59 10.55 -1.80
C ALA A 337 -68.71 9.56 -1.12
N ARG A 338 -69.08 8.30 -0.87
CA ARG A 338 -68.23 7.26 -0.29
C ARG A 338 -66.95 6.96 -1.13
N ARG A 339 -67.15 6.89 -2.48
CA ARG A 339 -65.99 6.68 -3.40
C ARG A 339 -64.97 7.84 -3.34
N HIS A 340 -65.46 9.08 -3.34
CA HIS A 340 -64.63 10.26 -3.23
C HIS A 340 -64.00 10.43 -1.86
N GLN A 341 -64.67 10.02 -0.78
CA GLN A 341 -64.09 9.96 0.56
C GLN A 341 -62.88 9.03 0.65
N ARG A 342 -62.96 7.81 0.08
CA ARG A 342 -61.83 6.88 0.00
C ARG A 342 -60.67 7.46 -0.78
N LYS A 343 -60.93 8.12 -1.92
CA LYS A 343 -59.90 8.82 -2.71
C LYS A 343 -59.26 9.95 -1.94
N LEU A 344 -60.04 10.72 -1.18
CA LEU A 344 -59.49 11.80 -0.33
C LEU A 344 -58.62 11.25 0.79
N LEU A 345 -59.02 10.19 1.46
CA LEU A 345 -58.19 9.55 2.49
C LEU A 345 -56.88 9.03 1.92
N ALA A 346 -56.89 8.40 0.74
CA ALA A 346 -55.69 7.98 0.03
C ALA A 346 -54.77 9.16 -0.33
N ALA A 347 -55.36 10.28 -0.80
CA ALA A 347 -54.58 11.51 -1.10
C ALA A 347 -53.97 12.13 0.15
N ILE A 348 -54.66 12.15 1.30
CA ILE A 348 -54.14 12.59 2.60
C ILE A 348 -52.93 11.74 3.00
N TYR A 349 -53.06 10.42 2.87
CA TYR A 349 -51.97 9.51 3.22
C TYR A 349 -50.71 9.74 2.35
N THR A 350 -50.93 9.86 1.01
CA THR A 350 -49.85 10.16 0.07
C THR A 350 -49.15 11.48 0.39
N PHE A 351 -49.91 12.56 0.63
CA PHE A 351 -49.39 13.86 0.98
C PHE A 351 -48.57 13.82 2.26
N ARG A 352 -49.03 13.12 3.30
CA ARG A 352 -48.30 12.94 4.57
C ARG A 352 -46.98 12.23 4.34
N GLN A 353 -46.94 11.17 3.53
CA GLN A 353 -45.72 10.45 3.20
C GLN A 353 -44.70 11.33 2.46
N VAL A 354 -45.11 12.06 1.44
CA VAL A 354 -44.25 12.96 0.67
C VAL A 354 -43.71 14.06 1.55
N ARG A 355 -44.55 14.68 2.39
CA ARG A 355 -44.14 15.70 3.37
C ARG A 355 -43.09 15.16 4.34
N LEU A 356 -43.26 13.93 4.79
CA LEU A 356 -42.32 13.28 5.73
C LEU A 356 -40.95 12.98 5.06
N LYS A 357 -40.95 12.52 3.80
CA LYS A 357 -39.77 12.33 3.00
C LYS A 357 -38.98 13.64 2.79
N HIS A 358 -39.69 14.69 2.37
CA HIS A 358 -39.12 16.03 2.16
C HIS A 358 -38.50 16.59 3.46
N ARG A 359 -39.21 16.45 4.59
CA ARG A 359 -38.69 16.88 5.91
C ARG A 359 -37.44 16.11 6.30
N LYS A 360 -37.40 14.79 6.15
CA LYS A 360 -36.19 13.98 6.44
C LYS A 360 -35.01 14.39 5.58
N LEU A 361 -35.20 14.64 4.29
CA LEU A 361 -34.13 15.12 3.40
C LEU A 361 -33.58 16.47 3.91
N ARG A 362 -34.46 17.41 4.25
CA ARG A 362 -34.08 18.73 4.74
C ARG A 362 -33.33 18.67 6.08
N GLU A 363 -33.75 17.79 6.98
CA GLU A 363 -33.04 17.53 8.23
C GLU A 363 -31.62 16.97 7.98
N GLN A 364 -31.45 16.03 7.03
CA GLN A 364 -30.15 15.50 6.63
C GLN A 364 -29.25 16.58 6.01
N VAL A 365 -29.78 17.41 5.13
CA VAL A 365 -29.03 18.51 4.50
C VAL A 365 -28.60 19.53 5.56
N ASN A 366 -29.49 19.91 6.47
CA ASN A 366 -29.17 20.86 7.53
C ASN A 366 -28.09 20.33 8.49
N SER A 367 -28.17 19.04 8.89
CA SER A 367 -27.15 18.44 9.76
C SER A 367 -25.76 18.42 9.08
N MET A 368 -25.69 18.19 7.77
CA MET A 368 -24.41 18.28 7.02
C MET A 368 -23.86 19.72 6.96
N VAL A 369 -24.73 20.72 6.80
CA VAL A 369 -24.38 22.15 6.78
C VAL A 369 -23.88 22.59 8.16
N ASP A 370 -24.52 22.14 9.23
CA ASP A 370 -24.12 22.47 10.61
C ASP A 370 -22.78 21.86 10.99
N ILE A 371 -22.50 20.62 10.56
CA ILE A 371 -21.16 20.00 10.72
C ILE A 371 -20.10 20.77 9.93
N SER A 372 -20.40 21.21 8.70
CA SER A 372 -19.48 22.00 7.90
C SER A 372 -19.19 23.37 8.52
N LYS A 373 -20.22 24.04 9.06
CA LYS A 373 -20.06 25.31 9.80
C LYS A 373 -19.27 25.12 11.09
N MET A 374 -19.53 24.05 11.83
CA MET A 374 -18.75 23.70 13.02
C MET A 374 -17.28 23.46 12.69
N HIS A 375 -16.99 22.78 11.57
CA HIS A 375 -15.62 22.57 11.12
C HIS A 375 -14.94 23.88 10.70
N MET A 376 -15.65 24.81 10.05
CA MET A 376 -15.12 26.15 9.73
C MET A 376 -14.84 26.96 10.99
N THR A 377 -15.76 27.00 11.96
CA THR A 377 -15.54 27.68 13.24
C THR A 377 -14.38 27.09 14.03
N LEU A 378 -14.23 25.76 14.02
CA LEU A 378 -13.10 25.09 14.67
C LEU A 378 -11.76 25.41 13.98
N SER A 379 -11.75 25.49 12.65
CA SER A 379 -10.58 25.89 11.86
C SER A 379 -10.20 27.36 12.14
N ASP A 380 -11.17 28.27 12.20
CA ASP A 380 -10.96 29.68 12.52
C ASP A 380 -10.45 29.86 13.94
N LEU A 381 -11.01 29.11 14.89
CA LEU A 381 -10.55 29.11 16.28
C LEU A 381 -9.11 28.60 16.39
N LYS A 382 -8.76 27.52 15.65
CA LYS A 382 -7.40 27.00 15.60
C LYS A 382 -6.41 28.01 15.03
N GLN A 383 -6.82 28.73 13.98
CA GLN A 383 -6.00 29.78 13.37
C GLN A 383 -5.74 30.92 14.35
N ARG A 384 -6.79 31.42 15.01
CA ARG A 384 -6.67 32.47 16.05
C ARG A 384 -5.80 32.04 17.24
N LEU A 385 -5.90 30.77 17.63
CA LEU A 385 -5.05 30.21 18.69
C LEU A 385 -3.56 30.19 18.25
N SER A 386 -3.30 29.80 17.01
CA SER A 386 -1.96 29.80 16.41
C SER A 386 -1.38 31.22 16.33
N ASP A 387 -2.17 32.19 15.88
CA ASP A 387 -1.76 33.59 15.77
C ASP A 387 -1.49 34.21 17.16
N SER A 388 -2.32 33.86 18.14
CA SER A 388 -2.11 34.25 19.53
C SER A 388 -0.84 33.64 20.13
N HIS A 389 -0.55 32.38 19.80
CA HIS A 389 0.67 31.70 20.26
C HIS A 389 1.91 32.33 19.68
N GLU A 390 1.91 32.66 18.39
CA GLU A 390 3.01 33.37 17.71
C GLU A 390 3.23 34.78 18.28
N ALA A 391 2.13 35.47 18.62
CA ALA A 391 2.22 36.77 19.25
C ALA A 391 2.79 36.70 20.68
N LEU A 392 2.46 35.62 21.43
CA LEU A 392 3.01 35.37 22.75
C LEU A 392 4.50 35.03 22.69
N GLU A 393 4.91 34.21 21.74
CA GLU A 393 6.31 33.84 21.50
C GLU A 393 7.16 35.06 21.17
N LYS A 394 6.67 35.95 20.30
CA LYS A 394 7.34 37.24 19.99
C LYS A 394 7.47 38.13 21.23
N ARG A 395 6.48 38.14 22.16
CA ARG A 395 6.58 38.88 23.42
C ARG A 395 7.59 38.26 24.37
N ILE A 396 7.65 36.94 24.46
CA ILE A 396 8.65 36.22 25.27
C ILE A 396 10.05 36.51 24.78
N ASP A 397 10.29 36.47 23.47
CA ASP A 397 11.59 36.81 22.86
C ASP A 397 11.98 38.27 23.11
N ALA A 398 11.02 39.20 23.03
CA ALA A 398 11.26 40.61 23.34
C ALA A 398 11.58 40.82 24.82
N LEU A 399 10.95 40.09 25.72
CA LEU A 399 11.25 40.10 27.16
C LEU A 399 12.62 39.49 27.44
N GLY A 400 12.98 38.38 26.80
CA GLY A 400 14.30 37.78 26.87
C GLY A 400 15.42 38.74 26.48
N LYS A 401 15.26 39.45 25.35
CA LYS A 401 16.22 40.48 24.94
C LYS A 401 16.37 41.64 25.91
N LYS A 402 15.25 42.07 26.53
CA LYS A 402 15.30 43.10 27.57
C LYS A 402 15.98 42.62 28.85
N LEU A 403 15.82 41.35 29.17
CA LEU A 403 16.46 40.70 30.34
C LEU A 403 17.96 40.58 30.13
N ASP A 404 18.39 40.23 28.91
CA ASP A 404 19.81 40.17 28.52
C ASP A 404 20.46 41.57 28.58
N THR A 405 19.78 42.60 28.07
CA THR A 405 20.30 43.96 28.15
C THR A 405 20.35 44.48 29.60
N LEU A 406 19.39 44.14 30.43
CA LEU A 406 19.43 44.45 31.87
C LEU A 406 20.58 43.72 32.59
N SER A 407 20.83 42.46 32.26
CA SER A 407 21.93 41.68 32.80
C SER A 407 23.29 42.26 32.42
N GLU A 408 23.44 42.72 31.15
CA GLU A 408 24.64 43.42 30.69
C GLU A 408 24.88 44.75 31.39
N LEU A 409 23.80 45.55 31.56
CA LEU A 409 23.87 46.80 32.33
C LEU A 409 24.22 46.58 33.80
N LEU A 410 23.68 45.51 34.41
CA LEU A 410 23.96 45.15 35.79
C LEU A 410 25.42 44.65 35.96
N SER A 411 25.93 43.87 35.00
CA SER A 411 27.31 43.42 35.00
C SER A 411 28.30 44.56 34.76
N SER A 412 27.95 45.55 33.94
CA SER A 412 28.76 46.77 33.75
C SER A 412 28.70 47.72 34.91
N ALA A 413 27.57 47.82 35.63
CA ALA A 413 27.44 48.66 36.84
C ALA A 413 28.09 48.05 38.10
N LEU A 414 28.18 46.72 38.17
CA LEU A 414 28.84 45.97 39.22
C LEU A 414 30.30 45.72 38.91
N GLY A 415 31.04 46.61 38.22
CA GLY A 415 32.42 46.46 37.83
C GLY A 415 33.26 45.67 38.85
N PRO A 416 34.38 45.07 38.43
CA PRO A 416 35.09 44.07 39.24
C PRO A 416 35.53 44.68 40.57
N ARG A 417 34.81 44.41 41.64
CA ARG A 417 35.35 44.56 43.00
C ARG A 417 36.45 43.54 43.11
N GLN A 418 37.71 44.04 43.00
CA GLN A 418 38.90 43.29 43.36
C GLN A 418 38.71 42.79 44.81
N LEU A 419 38.59 41.51 44.93
CA LEU A 419 38.77 40.80 46.21
C LEU A 419 40.26 40.98 46.60
N ALA A 420 40.53 41.97 47.48
CA ALA A 420 41.80 42.08 48.13
C ALA A 420 41.98 40.85 49.04
N GLU A 421 42.88 39.97 48.67
CA GLU A 421 43.37 38.91 49.55
C GLU A 421 43.97 39.47 50.81
N PRO A 422 43.60 39.00 52.00
CA PRO A 422 44.35 39.30 53.19
C PRO A 422 45.61 38.40 53.25
N ARG A 423 46.77 39.02 53.04
CA ARG A 423 48.07 38.41 53.36
C ARG A 423 48.10 38.05 54.84
N HIS A 424 48.01 36.78 55.19
CA HIS A 424 48.43 36.27 56.47
C HIS A 424 49.99 36.13 56.44
N LYS A 425 50.64 37.01 57.25
CA LYS A 425 52.03 36.81 57.63
C LYS A 425 52.14 35.69 58.66
N ALA A 426 53.01 34.76 58.40
CA ALA A 426 53.47 33.79 59.36
C ALA A 426 54.37 34.47 60.42
N THR A 427 54.15 34.10 61.61
CA THR A 427 55.19 33.80 62.65
C THR A 427 54.70 32.64 63.47
#